data_21d7f26bc179399892fa8efe139c8e2c
#
_entry.id   21d7f26bc179399892fa8efe139c8e2c
#
_cell.length_a   1.000
_cell.length_b   1.000
_cell.length_c   1.000
_cell.angle_alpha   90.00
_cell.angle_beta   90.00
_cell.angle_gamma   90.00
#
_symmetry.space_group_name_H-M   'P 1'
#
loop_
_entity.id
_entity.type
_entity.pdbx_description
1 polymer ?
#
loop_
_entity_poly.entity_id
_entity_poly.type
_entity_poly.pdbx_seq_one_letter_code
_entity_poly.pdbx_strand_id
1 'polypeptide(L)'
;MTFAPGVSDDRREDVGQSCFARLRQAGRDGGWMNDLFKHAVSLSLLWKCIAAVVGIVFIQGTFRVLEQTLPRRFGRADARYKVRKFLVFSGYLSILLFLAILFEDRLGRLSFAIGVAGAGVAVALQDVVASIAGAFSIGFSKLYAVGDRVQIGDTQGDVIDIGLLRTTMMETGNWVSRDLYNGRIARIPNSTVLRGSVFNYSQGFRFVWDEIHVLFKITSDCQLAKAMLLRAANEAIGEYLVEAQSSWKVMSDNYQSANPSLEPTVALVVNAGSLEFTVSYVVDYTKRTAMKDQLFTKIVKEVANSDGRLEWASSAVIPMSPPGGAGHESKALLPSSSTRGAGHAADSH
;
A
#
# COMPACT_ATOMS: atom_id res chain seq x y z
N MET A 1 1.09 -66.48 -96.40
CA MET A 1 1.67 -66.55 -95.10
C MET A 1 2.94 -65.75 -95.13
N THR A 2 2.90 -64.47 -94.72
CA THR A 2 4.13 -63.68 -94.73
C THR A 2 4.05 -62.65 -93.63
N PHE A 3 4.92 -62.78 -92.66
CA PHE A 3 5.08 -61.88 -91.50
C PHE A 3 5.69 -60.54 -91.95
N ALA A 4 5.15 -59.47 -91.48
CA ALA A 4 5.75 -58.13 -91.59
C ALA A 4 6.44 -57.71 -90.28
N PRO A 5 7.63 -57.05 -90.31
CA PRO A 5 8.43 -56.73 -89.18
C PRO A 5 8.02 -55.41 -88.50
N GLY A 6 8.39 -55.33 -87.20
CA GLY A 6 8.02 -54.31 -86.22
C GLY A 6 8.50 -52.92 -86.51
N VAL A 7 7.65 -51.97 -86.07
CA VAL A 7 7.95 -50.53 -85.99
C VAL A 7 8.65 -50.26 -84.64
N SER A 8 9.83 -49.68 -84.70
CA SER A 8 10.75 -49.39 -83.61
C SER A 8 10.18 -48.44 -82.55
N ASP A 9 10.33 -48.81 -81.33
CA ASP A 9 9.93 -48.14 -80.10
C ASP A 9 10.78 -46.90 -79.77
N ASP A 10 11.60 -46.44 -80.72
CA ASP A 10 12.60 -45.36 -80.50
C ASP A 10 12.03 -43.93 -80.48
N ARG A 11 10.73 -43.74 -80.83
CA ARG A 11 10.10 -42.39 -80.77
C ARG A 11 9.42 -42.05 -79.49
N ARG A 12 9.22 -42.98 -78.54
CA ARG A 12 8.58 -42.72 -77.26
C ARG A 12 9.55 -42.27 -76.22
N GLU A 13 10.80 -42.67 -76.27
CA GLU A 13 11.85 -42.24 -75.32
C GLU A 13 12.30 -40.80 -75.55
N ASP A 14 12.32 -40.31 -76.79
CA ASP A 14 12.80 -38.97 -77.13
C ASP A 14 11.78 -37.86 -76.76
N VAL A 15 10.49 -38.15 -76.75
CA VAL A 15 9.45 -37.19 -76.27
C VAL A 15 9.42 -37.08 -74.75
N GLY A 16 9.70 -38.19 -74.06
CA GLY A 16 9.79 -38.20 -72.60
C GLY A 16 11.01 -37.42 -72.07
N GLN A 17 12.15 -37.61 -72.69
CA GLN A 17 13.38 -36.93 -72.33
C GLN A 17 13.36 -35.41 -72.61
N SER A 18 12.75 -34.98 -73.67
CA SER A 18 12.57 -33.57 -74.02
C SER A 18 11.54 -32.87 -73.11
N CYS A 19 10.48 -33.59 -72.69
CA CYS A 19 9.54 -33.05 -71.68
C CYS A 19 10.15 -32.92 -70.33
N PHE A 20 10.92 -33.90 -69.87
CA PHE A 20 11.65 -33.83 -68.59
C PHE A 20 12.81 -32.79 -68.60
N ALA A 21 13.45 -32.59 -69.76
CA ALA A 21 14.44 -31.53 -69.94
C ALA A 21 13.80 -30.12 -69.83
N ARG A 22 12.63 -29.93 -70.41
CA ARG A 22 11.86 -28.64 -70.30
C ARG A 22 11.33 -28.39 -68.90
N LEU A 23 10.89 -29.44 -68.18
CA LEU A 23 10.46 -29.30 -66.78
C LEU A 23 11.67 -29.05 -65.87
N ARG A 24 12.83 -29.59 -66.19
CA ARG A 24 14.06 -29.31 -65.44
C ARG A 24 14.63 -27.92 -65.75
N GLN A 25 14.36 -27.36 -66.94
CA GLN A 25 14.72 -26.01 -67.32
C GLN A 25 13.76 -24.98 -66.67
N ALA A 26 12.44 -25.27 -66.66
CA ALA A 26 11.45 -24.45 -65.93
C ALA A 26 11.66 -24.42 -64.41
N GLY A 27 12.26 -25.47 -63.86
CA GLY A 27 12.66 -25.47 -62.40
C GLY A 27 13.94 -24.67 -62.10
N ARG A 28 14.71 -24.28 -63.13
CA ARG A 28 15.92 -23.44 -62.95
C ARG A 28 15.65 -21.95 -63.09
N ASP A 29 14.52 -21.60 -63.73
CA ASP A 29 14.09 -20.20 -63.87
C ASP A 29 13.26 -19.72 -62.68
N GLY A 30 13.44 -20.33 -61.48
CA GLY A 30 12.91 -19.87 -60.21
C GLY A 30 13.39 -18.48 -59.77
N GLY A 31 14.20 -17.81 -60.61
CA GLY A 31 14.67 -16.43 -60.39
C GLY A 31 13.53 -15.43 -60.30
N TRP A 32 12.48 -15.60 -61.14
CA TRP A 32 11.34 -14.69 -61.11
C TRP A 32 10.52 -14.76 -59.81
N MET A 33 10.40 -15.93 -59.20
CA MET A 33 9.73 -16.10 -57.90
C MET A 33 10.54 -15.50 -56.78
N ASN A 34 11.88 -15.67 -56.82
CA ASN A 34 12.78 -15.02 -55.90
C ASN A 34 12.79 -13.50 -56.08
N ASP A 35 12.69 -13.01 -57.29
CA ASP A 35 12.60 -11.58 -57.60
C ASP A 35 11.24 -10.99 -57.21
N LEU A 36 10.15 -11.70 -57.40
CA LEU A 36 8.81 -11.33 -56.87
C LEU A 36 8.81 -11.33 -55.36
N PHE A 37 9.43 -12.32 -54.69
CA PHE A 37 9.58 -12.31 -53.25
C PHE A 37 10.43 -11.15 -52.76
N LYS A 38 11.54 -10.84 -53.43
CA LYS A 38 12.39 -9.68 -53.12
C LYS A 38 11.64 -8.36 -53.33
N HIS A 39 10.86 -8.22 -54.40
CA HIS A 39 10.04 -7.03 -54.61
C HIS A 39 8.88 -6.92 -53.62
N ALA A 40 8.20 -8.00 -53.28
CA ALA A 40 7.16 -7.98 -52.25
C ALA A 40 7.74 -7.64 -50.85
N VAL A 41 8.91 -8.18 -50.53
CA VAL A 41 9.65 -7.84 -49.27
C VAL A 41 10.15 -6.40 -49.28
N SER A 42 10.60 -5.86 -50.44
CA SER A 42 11.02 -4.47 -50.55
C SER A 42 9.87 -3.49 -50.47
N LEU A 43 8.71 -3.82 -51.06
CA LEU A 43 7.49 -3.03 -50.92
C LEU A 43 7.00 -2.98 -49.46
N SER A 44 7.08 -4.11 -48.75
CA SER A 44 6.73 -4.17 -47.33
C SER A 44 7.69 -3.34 -46.44
N LEU A 45 8.97 -3.34 -46.80
CA LEU A 45 9.96 -2.50 -46.13
C LEU A 45 9.76 -1.01 -46.35
N LEU A 46 9.49 -0.59 -47.61
CA LEU A 46 9.19 0.79 -47.94
C LEU A 46 7.97 1.30 -47.16
N TRP A 47 6.90 0.48 -47.11
CA TRP A 47 5.69 0.83 -46.38
C TRP A 47 5.93 0.95 -44.86
N LYS A 48 6.74 0.07 -44.27
CA LYS A 48 7.19 0.16 -42.89
C LYS A 48 8.05 1.39 -42.62
N CYS A 49 8.95 1.76 -43.53
CA CYS A 49 9.74 2.97 -43.42
C CYS A 49 8.89 4.26 -43.44
N ILE A 50 7.89 4.30 -44.35
CA ILE A 50 6.95 5.43 -44.42
C ILE A 50 6.14 5.49 -43.13
N ALA A 51 5.61 4.37 -42.64
CA ALA A 51 4.88 4.30 -41.39
C ALA A 51 5.76 4.73 -40.16
N ALA A 52 7.05 4.34 -40.19
CA ALA A 52 8.01 4.78 -39.14
C ALA A 52 8.17 6.30 -39.13
N VAL A 53 8.38 6.92 -40.30
CA VAL A 53 8.54 8.38 -40.39
C VAL A 53 7.27 9.10 -39.94
N VAL A 54 6.11 8.67 -40.43
CA VAL A 54 4.81 9.27 -40.06
C VAL A 54 4.56 9.10 -38.56
N GLY A 55 4.79 7.92 -38.01
CA GLY A 55 4.63 7.66 -36.57
C GLY A 55 5.58 8.47 -35.70
N ILE A 56 6.85 8.59 -36.09
CA ILE A 56 7.82 9.44 -35.37
C ILE A 56 7.37 10.90 -35.37
N VAL A 57 6.95 11.44 -36.54
CA VAL A 57 6.47 12.81 -36.63
C VAL A 57 5.22 13.03 -35.79
N PHE A 58 4.31 12.07 -35.78
CA PHE A 58 3.09 12.12 -34.97
C PHE A 58 3.42 12.10 -33.46
N ILE A 59 4.26 11.17 -33.03
CA ILE A 59 4.70 11.07 -31.62
C ILE A 59 5.41 12.36 -31.19
N GLN A 60 6.37 12.84 -31.99
CA GLN A 60 7.09 14.10 -31.68
C GLN A 60 6.14 15.29 -31.65
N GLY A 61 5.20 15.39 -32.58
CA GLY A 61 4.17 16.44 -32.61
C GLY A 61 3.34 16.44 -31.33
N THR A 62 2.86 15.27 -30.92
CA THR A 62 2.06 15.09 -29.71
C THR A 62 2.87 15.52 -28.46
N PHE A 63 4.08 15.02 -28.32
CA PHE A 63 4.93 15.37 -27.17
C PHE A 63 5.33 16.85 -27.17
N ARG A 64 5.59 17.47 -28.31
CA ARG A 64 5.84 18.93 -28.39
C ARG A 64 4.64 19.75 -27.93
N VAL A 65 3.43 19.38 -28.32
CA VAL A 65 2.21 20.04 -27.84
C VAL A 65 2.07 19.86 -26.32
N LEU A 66 2.34 18.66 -25.79
CA LEU A 66 2.33 18.38 -24.35
C LEU A 66 3.38 19.22 -23.60
N GLU A 67 4.59 19.35 -24.12
CA GLU A 67 5.66 20.18 -23.55
C GLU A 67 5.31 21.68 -23.49
N GLN A 68 4.48 22.16 -24.40
CA GLN A 68 4.06 23.55 -24.43
C GLN A 68 2.87 23.83 -23.50
N THR A 69 1.99 22.84 -23.30
CA THR A 69 0.74 23.00 -22.57
C THR A 69 0.84 22.61 -21.09
N LEU A 70 1.43 21.46 -20.78
CA LEU A 70 1.48 20.92 -19.42
C LEU A 70 2.31 21.79 -18.45
N PRO A 71 3.54 22.23 -18.77
CA PRO A 71 4.35 22.98 -17.82
C PRO A 71 3.75 24.35 -17.46
N ARG A 72 2.89 24.91 -18.31
CA ARG A 72 2.23 26.19 -18.03
C ARG A 72 1.25 26.14 -16.87
N ARG A 73 0.75 24.95 -16.53
CA ARG A 73 -0.19 24.74 -15.40
C ARG A 73 0.51 24.69 -14.04
N PHE A 74 1.84 24.51 -14.03
CA PHE A 74 2.59 24.40 -12.78
C PHE A 74 3.23 25.75 -12.43
N GLY A 75 2.92 26.28 -11.24
CA GLY A 75 3.40 27.59 -10.78
C GLY A 75 4.89 27.64 -10.40
N ARG A 76 5.50 26.51 -10.04
CA ARG A 76 6.90 26.44 -9.55
C ARG A 76 7.87 26.11 -10.67
N ALA A 77 8.96 26.87 -10.75
CA ALA A 77 9.99 26.73 -11.79
C ALA A 77 10.63 25.32 -11.81
N ASP A 78 10.91 24.75 -10.62
CA ASP A 78 11.49 23.40 -10.49
C ASP A 78 10.56 22.30 -11.00
N ALA A 79 9.26 22.45 -10.79
CA ALA A 79 8.27 21.49 -11.27
C ALA A 79 8.19 21.50 -12.80
N ARG A 80 8.23 22.68 -13.42
CA ARG A 80 8.23 22.85 -14.89
C ARG A 80 9.43 22.15 -15.53
N TYR A 81 10.62 22.32 -14.97
CA TYR A 81 11.84 21.68 -15.48
C TYR A 81 11.74 20.14 -15.42
N LYS A 82 11.30 19.60 -14.27
CA LYS A 82 11.14 18.15 -14.07
C LYS A 82 10.12 17.56 -15.03
N VAL A 83 8.96 18.18 -15.18
CA VAL A 83 7.90 17.74 -16.10
C VAL A 83 8.39 17.77 -17.54
N ARG A 84 9.07 18.83 -17.98
CA ARG A 84 9.63 18.91 -19.33
C ARG A 84 10.64 17.79 -19.60
N LYS A 85 11.58 17.55 -18.68
CA LYS A 85 12.59 16.50 -18.82
C LYS A 85 11.93 15.10 -18.88
N PHE A 86 10.90 14.87 -18.08
CA PHE A 86 10.14 13.63 -18.10
C PHE A 86 9.41 13.43 -19.43
N LEU A 87 8.76 14.47 -19.98
CA LEU A 87 8.07 14.42 -21.25
C LEU A 87 9.03 14.10 -22.40
N VAL A 88 10.19 14.75 -22.44
CA VAL A 88 11.22 14.50 -23.45
C VAL A 88 11.69 13.04 -23.39
N PHE A 89 12.01 12.53 -22.19
CA PHE A 89 12.43 11.15 -22.01
C PHE A 89 11.32 10.16 -22.42
N SER A 90 10.07 10.42 -22.03
CA SER A 90 8.89 9.64 -22.40
C SER A 90 8.66 9.61 -23.92
N GLY A 91 8.90 10.74 -24.59
CA GLY A 91 8.83 10.86 -26.04
C GLY A 91 9.84 9.95 -26.77
N TYR A 92 11.10 9.97 -26.34
CA TYR A 92 12.13 9.07 -26.90
C TYR A 92 11.82 7.60 -26.62
N LEU A 93 11.36 7.27 -25.42
CA LEU A 93 10.96 5.90 -25.06
C LEU A 93 9.78 5.43 -25.91
N SER A 94 8.80 6.29 -26.16
CA SER A 94 7.64 5.98 -27.03
C SER A 94 8.05 5.72 -28.48
N ILE A 95 9.00 6.50 -29.00
CA ILE A 95 9.56 6.30 -30.34
C ILE A 95 10.29 4.96 -30.42
N LEU A 96 11.13 4.64 -29.43
CA LEU A 96 11.87 3.39 -29.37
C LEU A 96 10.91 2.19 -29.35
N LEU A 97 9.88 2.25 -28.52
CA LEU A 97 8.87 1.19 -28.41
C LEU A 97 8.06 1.04 -29.69
N PHE A 98 7.65 2.15 -30.32
CA PHE A 98 6.95 2.15 -31.60
C PHE A 98 7.78 1.50 -32.70
N LEU A 99 9.07 1.83 -32.80
CA LEU A 99 9.98 1.22 -33.78
C LEU A 99 10.17 -0.27 -33.50
N ALA A 100 10.29 -0.68 -32.24
CA ALA A 100 10.42 -2.09 -31.87
C ALA A 100 9.19 -2.89 -32.31
N ILE A 101 7.98 -2.36 -32.11
CA ILE A 101 6.72 -3.00 -32.56
C ILE A 101 6.65 -3.04 -34.09
N LEU A 102 6.99 -1.95 -34.78
CA LEU A 102 6.87 -1.87 -36.23
C LEU A 102 7.82 -2.83 -36.94
N PHE A 103 8.99 -3.09 -36.41
CA PHE A 103 10.02 -3.98 -36.98
C PHE A 103 10.08 -5.34 -36.29
N GLU A 104 9.02 -5.77 -35.59
CA GLU A 104 8.95 -7.05 -34.87
C GLU A 104 9.36 -8.24 -35.76
N ASP A 105 8.89 -8.29 -37.04
CA ASP A 105 9.21 -9.38 -37.99
C ASP A 105 10.71 -9.52 -38.28
N ARG A 106 11.49 -8.44 -38.11
CA ARG A 106 12.94 -8.43 -38.33
C ARG A 106 13.75 -8.72 -37.10
N LEU A 107 13.14 -8.52 -35.93
CA LEU A 107 13.81 -8.73 -34.64
C LEU A 107 13.94 -10.22 -34.31
N GLY A 108 13.09 -11.12 -34.89
CA GLY A 108 13.22 -12.56 -34.73
C GLY A 108 13.57 -13.03 -33.31
N ARG A 109 14.78 -13.55 -33.11
CA ARG A 109 15.26 -13.99 -31.79
C ARG A 109 15.39 -12.87 -30.76
N LEU A 110 15.55 -11.61 -31.18
CA LEU A 110 15.62 -10.46 -30.31
C LEU A 110 14.27 -10.15 -29.67
N SER A 111 13.15 -10.50 -30.33
CA SER A 111 11.80 -10.29 -29.76
C SER A 111 11.62 -11.02 -28.44
N PHE A 112 12.14 -12.25 -28.34
CA PHE A 112 12.13 -13.01 -27.08
C PHE A 112 12.97 -12.32 -26.00
N ALA A 113 14.18 -11.88 -26.35
CA ALA A 113 15.05 -11.19 -25.41
C ALA A 113 14.46 -9.86 -24.91
N ILE A 114 13.84 -9.09 -25.83
CA ILE A 114 13.12 -7.84 -25.47
C ILE A 114 11.92 -8.15 -24.56
N GLY A 115 11.18 -9.23 -24.84
CA GLY A 115 10.06 -9.68 -24.00
C GLY A 115 10.50 -10.02 -22.59
N VAL A 116 11.58 -10.79 -22.43
CA VAL A 116 12.15 -11.14 -21.12
C VAL A 116 12.67 -9.89 -20.38
N ALA A 117 13.38 -9.02 -21.08
CA ALA A 117 13.84 -7.75 -20.51
C ALA A 117 12.67 -6.86 -20.06
N GLY A 118 11.62 -6.79 -20.91
CA GLY A 118 10.38 -6.05 -20.59
C GLY A 118 9.67 -6.59 -19.36
N ALA A 119 9.58 -7.93 -19.24
CA ALA A 119 9.04 -8.56 -18.04
C ALA A 119 9.86 -8.22 -16.78
N GLY A 120 11.19 -8.24 -16.88
CA GLY A 120 12.07 -7.81 -15.79
C GLY A 120 11.83 -6.35 -15.36
N VAL A 121 11.69 -5.44 -16.33
CA VAL A 121 11.38 -4.03 -16.07
C VAL A 121 9.98 -3.89 -15.45
N ALA A 122 8.98 -4.64 -15.92
CA ALA A 122 7.63 -4.62 -15.37
C ALA A 122 7.62 -5.04 -13.89
N VAL A 123 8.35 -6.11 -13.53
CA VAL A 123 8.51 -6.53 -12.14
C VAL A 123 9.23 -5.47 -11.31
N ALA A 124 10.30 -4.87 -11.85
CA ALA A 124 11.03 -3.80 -11.15
C ALA A 124 10.18 -2.55 -10.89
N LEU A 125 9.21 -2.25 -11.76
CA LEU A 125 8.30 -1.11 -11.63
C LEU A 125 6.99 -1.42 -10.91
N GLN A 126 6.77 -2.66 -10.49
CA GLN A 126 5.52 -3.12 -9.87
C GLN A 126 5.08 -2.25 -8.70
N ASP A 127 5.99 -1.88 -7.80
CA ASP A 127 5.67 -1.06 -6.63
C ASP A 127 5.33 0.38 -6.99
N VAL A 128 5.92 0.92 -8.06
CA VAL A 128 5.59 2.25 -8.56
C VAL A 128 4.17 2.28 -9.12
N VAL A 129 3.82 1.28 -9.95
CA VAL A 129 2.47 1.16 -10.53
C VAL A 129 1.44 0.91 -9.42
N ALA A 130 1.74 0.03 -8.47
CA ALA A 130 0.88 -0.21 -7.32
C ALA A 130 0.70 1.05 -6.45
N SER A 131 1.73 1.89 -6.29
CA SER A 131 1.62 3.15 -5.56
C SER A 131 0.71 4.17 -6.26
N ILE A 132 0.76 4.23 -7.59
CA ILE A 132 -0.16 5.06 -8.38
C ILE A 132 -1.60 4.56 -8.22
N ALA A 133 -1.82 3.24 -8.35
CA ALA A 133 -3.13 2.64 -8.12
C ALA A 133 -3.65 2.90 -6.69
N GLY A 134 -2.74 2.85 -5.69
CA GLY A 134 -3.04 3.20 -4.31
C GLY A 134 -3.49 4.65 -4.14
N ALA A 135 -2.82 5.61 -4.82
CA ALA A 135 -3.24 7.02 -4.81
C ALA A 135 -4.66 7.21 -5.38
N PHE A 136 -4.97 6.52 -6.47
CA PHE A 136 -6.33 6.51 -7.02
C PHE A 136 -7.33 5.90 -6.04
N SER A 137 -7.00 4.78 -5.41
CA SER A 137 -7.86 4.15 -4.40
C SER A 137 -8.15 5.09 -3.23
N ILE A 138 -7.13 5.79 -2.70
CA ILE A 138 -7.30 6.78 -1.63
C ILE A 138 -8.28 7.88 -2.06
N GLY A 139 -8.11 8.44 -3.26
CA GLY A 139 -8.94 9.53 -3.76
C GLY A 139 -10.39 9.12 -4.07
N PHE A 140 -10.59 8.02 -4.80
CA PHE A 140 -11.92 7.55 -5.21
C PHE A 140 -12.73 6.98 -4.05
N SER A 141 -12.11 6.15 -3.22
CA SER A 141 -12.79 5.51 -2.09
C SER A 141 -12.84 6.40 -0.85
N LYS A 142 -12.22 7.58 -0.91
CA LYS A 142 -12.13 8.50 0.24
C LYS A 142 -11.66 7.79 1.51
N LEU A 143 -10.63 6.95 1.39
CA LEU A 143 -10.11 6.18 2.52
C LEU A 143 -9.64 7.10 3.66
N TYR A 144 -8.99 8.19 3.29
CA TYR A 144 -8.59 9.27 4.19
C TYR A 144 -8.27 10.54 3.39
N ALA A 145 -8.23 11.66 4.09
CA ALA A 145 -7.90 12.98 3.57
C ALA A 145 -6.73 13.61 4.33
N VAL A 146 -6.21 14.72 3.81
CA VAL A 146 -5.23 15.54 4.54
C VAL A 146 -5.89 16.09 5.81
N GLY A 147 -5.22 15.92 6.95
CA GLY A 147 -5.72 16.25 8.28
C GLY A 147 -6.34 15.09 9.05
N ASP A 148 -6.57 13.94 8.39
CA ASP A 148 -7.07 12.75 9.08
C ASP A 148 -5.99 12.07 9.91
N ARG A 149 -6.38 11.52 11.06
CA ARG A 149 -5.56 10.58 11.83
C ARG A 149 -5.81 9.17 11.35
N VAL A 150 -4.76 8.55 10.82
CA VAL A 150 -4.84 7.21 10.23
C VAL A 150 -3.71 6.31 10.75
N GLN A 151 -3.95 5.02 10.69
CA GLN A 151 -2.93 4.00 10.85
C GLN A 151 -2.82 3.21 9.56
N ILE A 152 -1.63 3.17 9.00
CA ILE A 152 -1.31 2.43 7.76
C ILE A 152 -0.19 1.45 8.12
N GLY A 153 -0.52 0.16 8.16
CA GLY A 153 0.37 -0.86 8.71
C GLY A 153 0.70 -0.56 10.19
N ASP A 154 1.99 -0.48 10.53
CA ASP A 154 2.45 -0.23 11.88
C ASP A 154 2.63 1.27 12.21
N THR A 155 2.37 2.16 11.26
CA THR A 155 2.57 3.60 11.43
C THR A 155 1.24 4.30 11.63
N GLN A 156 1.11 4.97 12.77
CA GLN A 156 -0.03 5.84 13.10
C GLN A 156 0.42 7.30 13.05
N GLY A 157 -0.46 8.18 12.53
CA GLY A 157 -0.17 9.61 12.48
C GLY A 157 -1.23 10.43 11.77
N ASP A 158 -1.02 11.74 11.71
CA ASP A 158 -1.88 12.67 11.01
C ASP A 158 -1.37 12.92 9.59
N VAL A 159 -2.24 12.81 8.61
CA VAL A 159 -1.90 12.96 7.18
C VAL A 159 -1.59 14.42 6.88
N ILE A 160 -0.37 14.71 6.41
CA ILE A 160 0.08 16.05 6.02
C ILE A 160 -0.14 16.28 4.52
N ASP A 161 0.18 15.26 3.71
CA ASP A 161 0.14 15.37 2.25
C ASP A 161 -0.07 14.00 1.61
N ILE A 162 -0.82 13.98 0.52
CA ILE A 162 -1.09 12.78 -0.29
C ILE A 162 -0.52 13.03 -1.68
N GLY A 163 0.69 12.51 -1.91
CA GLY A 163 1.33 12.54 -3.21
C GLY A 163 0.92 11.38 -4.11
N LEU A 164 1.41 11.37 -5.36
CA LEU A 164 1.11 10.32 -6.33
C LEU A 164 1.67 8.94 -5.92
N LEU A 165 2.85 8.90 -5.29
CA LEU A 165 3.52 7.66 -4.93
C LEU A 165 3.51 7.39 -3.43
N ARG A 166 3.40 8.41 -2.61
CA ARG A 166 3.56 8.32 -1.15
C ARG A 166 2.61 9.27 -0.44
N THR A 167 2.10 8.81 0.69
CA THR A 167 1.44 9.64 1.70
C THR A 167 2.45 10.06 2.75
N THR A 168 2.44 11.34 3.12
CA THR A 168 3.30 11.93 4.17
C THR A 168 2.46 12.15 5.41
N MET A 169 2.92 11.69 6.56
CA MET A 169 2.23 11.75 7.84
C MET A 169 3.15 12.31 8.92
N MET A 170 2.58 13.03 9.89
CA MET A 170 3.20 13.32 11.17
C MET A 170 2.94 12.14 12.09
N GLU A 171 3.98 11.41 12.46
CA GLU A 171 3.86 10.21 13.28
C GLU A 171 3.41 10.55 14.72
N THR A 172 2.53 9.68 15.25
CA THR A 172 2.10 9.73 16.66
C THR A 172 2.40 8.38 17.32
N GLY A 173 2.65 8.39 18.62
CA GLY A 173 2.97 7.17 19.37
C GLY A 173 4.41 6.67 19.14
N ASN A 174 4.58 5.36 19.13
CA ASN A 174 5.84 4.61 18.94
C ASN A 174 7.02 4.99 19.86
N TRP A 175 7.46 6.22 19.84
CA TRP A 175 8.58 6.73 20.66
C TRP A 175 8.11 7.36 21.97
N VAL A 176 6.94 8.00 21.92
CA VAL A 176 6.31 8.63 23.07
C VAL A 176 5.13 7.76 23.49
N SER A 177 5.15 7.29 24.72
CA SER A 177 4.01 6.54 25.28
C SER A 177 2.82 7.50 25.34
N ARG A 178 1.91 7.40 24.41
CA ARG A 178 0.64 8.14 24.27
C ARG A 178 0.48 8.63 22.83
N ASP A 179 -0.73 8.92 22.40
CA ASP A 179 -1.08 9.40 21.05
C ASP A 179 -0.57 10.83 20.74
N LEU A 180 0.63 11.15 21.21
CA LEU A 180 1.27 12.46 21.02
C LEU A 180 2.20 12.43 19.80
N TYR A 181 2.41 13.59 19.19
CA TYR A 181 3.40 13.75 18.14
C TYR A 181 4.81 13.48 18.68
N ASN A 182 5.54 12.64 17.99
CA ASN A 182 6.94 12.36 18.27
C ASN A 182 7.92 13.23 17.45
N GLY A 183 7.40 14.09 16.57
CA GLY A 183 8.19 14.97 15.71
C GLY A 183 8.75 14.29 14.44
N ARG A 184 8.46 13.01 14.22
CA ARG A 184 8.91 12.29 13.02
C ARG A 184 7.90 12.42 11.88
N ILE A 185 8.43 12.56 10.66
CA ILE A 185 7.64 12.54 9.45
C ILE A 185 7.81 11.19 8.77
N ALA A 186 6.74 10.41 8.71
CA ALA A 186 6.68 9.16 7.99
C ALA A 186 6.25 9.39 6.54
N ARG A 187 6.89 8.69 5.60
CA ARG A 187 6.52 8.69 4.18
C ARG A 187 6.24 7.27 3.76
N ILE A 188 4.96 6.94 3.60
CA ILE A 188 4.48 5.60 3.34
C ILE A 188 4.13 5.47 1.86
N PRO A 189 4.61 4.43 1.14
CA PRO A 189 4.19 4.18 -0.23
C PRO A 189 2.68 3.95 -0.30
N ASN A 190 2.00 4.57 -1.27
CA ASN A 190 0.54 4.40 -1.41
C ASN A 190 0.15 2.95 -1.77
N SER A 191 1.07 2.14 -2.30
CA SER A 191 0.84 0.71 -2.52
C SER A 191 0.50 -0.05 -1.25
N THR A 192 0.90 0.45 -0.07
CA THR A 192 0.63 -0.18 1.23
C THR A 192 -0.87 -0.26 1.50
N VAL A 193 -1.68 0.71 1.06
CA VAL A 193 -3.13 0.72 1.27
C VAL A 193 -3.87 -0.37 0.48
N LEU A 194 -3.23 -0.94 -0.55
CA LEU A 194 -3.78 -2.04 -1.34
C LEU A 194 -3.44 -3.42 -0.75
N ARG A 195 -2.48 -3.49 0.17
CA ARG A 195 -1.93 -4.73 0.72
C ARG A 195 -2.33 -4.99 2.16
N GLY A 196 -2.75 -3.97 2.88
CA GLY A 196 -3.06 -4.06 4.29
C GLY A 196 -4.29 -3.27 4.71
N SER A 197 -4.63 -3.38 5.97
CA SER A 197 -5.72 -2.61 6.57
C SER A 197 -5.30 -1.16 6.77
N VAL A 198 -6.23 -0.25 6.53
CA VAL A 198 -6.11 1.17 6.85
C VAL A 198 -7.17 1.49 7.89
N PHE A 199 -6.76 2.00 9.03
CA PHE A 199 -7.66 2.46 10.09
C PHE A 199 -7.71 3.98 10.05
N ASN A 200 -8.91 4.55 9.96
CA ASN A 200 -9.12 6.00 10.02
C ASN A 200 -9.86 6.34 11.32
N TYR A 201 -9.23 7.13 12.18
CA TYR A 201 -9.74 7.50 13.50
C TYR A 201 -10.55 8.80 13.49
N SER A 202 -10.59 9.52 12.37
CA SER A 202 -11.21 10.84 12.26
C SER A 202 -12.35 10.92 11.25
N GLN A 203 -12.46 9.95 10.34
CA GLN A 203 -13.45 9.98 9.27
C GLN A 203 -14.85 9.63 9.78
N GLY A 204 -15.77 10.58 9.66
CA GLY A 204 -17.19 10.39 9.96
C GLY A 204 -17.54 10.43 11.45
N PHE A 205 -16.69 9.90 12.32
CA PHE A 205 -16.87 9.90 13.77
C PHE A 205 -15.55 10.20 14.46
N ARG A 206 -15.43 11.37 15.05
CA ARG A 206 -14.18 11.86 15.68
C ARG A 206 -13.93 11.30 17.07
N PHE A 207 -14.82 10.45 17.57
CA PHE A 207 -14.74 9.88 18.89
C PHE A 207 -14.33 8.41 18.80
N VAL A 208 -13.56 7.97 19.76
CA VAL A 208 -13.13 6.58 19.92
C VAL A 208 -13.57 6.07 21.29
N TRP A 209 -13.86 4.77 21.37
CA TRP A 209 -14.04 4.12 22.66
C TRP A 209 -12.68 3.93 23.29
N ASP A 210 -12.55 4.38 24.52
CA ASP A 210 -11.35 4.22 25.32
C ASP A 210 -11.71 3.67 26.70
N GLU A 211 -10.75 3.13 27.38
CA GLU A 211 -10.97 2.52 28.68
C GLU A 211 -9.79 2.78 29.63
N ILE A 212 -10.11 2.80 30.93
CA ILE A 212 -9.15 2.79 32.01
C ILE A 212 -9.44 1.64 32.95
N HIS A 213 -8.39 1.07 33.50
CA HIS A 213 -8.44 0.00 34.49
C HIS A 213 -8.06 0.55 35.84
N VAL A 214 -8.89 0.31 36.83
CA VAL A 214 -8.69 0.78 38.22
C VAL A 214 -8.77 -0.44 39.13
N LEU A 215 -7.71 -0.66 39.91
CA LEU A 215 -7.58 -1.79 40.79
C LEU A 215 -7.72 -1.36 42.27
N PHE A 216 -8.73 -1.93 42.93
CA PHE A 216 -8.91 -1.79 44.38
C PHE A 216 -8.64 -3.09 45.11
N LYS A 217 -8.34 -2.99 46.41
CA LYS A 217 -8.25 -4.17 47.28
C LYS A 217 -9.60 -4.90 47.33
N ILE A 218 -9.57 -6.22 47.54
CA ILE A 218 -10.77 -7.06 47.63
C ILE A 218 -11.67 -6.64 48.83
N THR A 219 -11.09 -5.96 49.83
CA THR A 219 -11.80 -5.43 51.01
C THR A 219 -12.54 -4.13 50.74
N SER A 220 -12.32 -3.49 49.60
CA SER A 220 -12.96 -2.21 49.25
C SER A 220 -14.46 -2.39 48.98
N ASP A 221 -15.23 -1.35 49.26
CA ASP A 221 -16.67 -1.29 49.00
C ASP A 221 -16.92 -1.23 47.49
N CYS A 222 -17.31 -2.38 46.90
CA CYS A 222 -17.54 -2.56 45.48
C CYS A 222 -18.65 -1.62 44.94
N GLN A 223 -19.73 -1.39 45.71
CA GLN A 223 -20.85 -0.55 45.27
C GLN A 223 -20.45 0.93 45.24
N LEU A 224 -19.73 1.37 46.27
CA LEU A 224 -19.19 2.71 46.31
C LEU A 224 -18.19 2.95 45.18
N ALA A 225 -17.28 2.00 44.93
CA ALA A 225 -16.30 2.07 43.85
C ALA A 225 -16.99 2.25 42.49
N LYS A 226 -17.97 1.39 42.20
CA LYS A 226 -18.72 1.45 40.94
C LYS A 226 -19.47 2.75 40.74
N ALA A 227 -20.19 3.22 41.78
CA ALA A 227 -20.93 4.48 41.73
C ALA A 227 -20.01 5.71 41.59
N MET A 228 -18.87 5.72 42.28
CA MET A 228 -17.87 6.77 42.17
C MET A 228 -17.23 6.84 40.78
N LEU A 229 -16.79 5.70 40.26
CA LEU A 229 -16.18 5.61 38.92
C LEU A 229 -17.15 6.05 37.84
N LEU A 230 -18.44 5.61 37.89
CA LEU A 230 -19.45 5.99 36.94
C LEU A 230 -19.74 7.50 37.00
N ARG A 231 -19.82 8.08 38.22
CA ARG A 231 -20.00 9.53 38.40
C ARG A 231 -18.83 10.31 37.83
N ALA A 232 -17.59 9.92 38.16
CA ALA A 232 -16.39 10.56 37.66
C ALA A 232 -16.32 10.56 36.13
N ALA A 233 -16.68 9.42 35.51
CA ALA A 233 -16.74 9.29 34.04
C ALA A 233 -17.84 10.19 33.43
N ASN A 234 -19.06 10.18 33.98
CA ASN A 234 -20.15 11.02 33.47
C ASN A 234 -19.85 12.52 33.56
N GLU A 235 -19.22 12.95 34.63
CA GLU A 235 -18.80 14.35 34.79
C GLU A 235 -17.68 14.74 33.82
N ALA A 236 -16.77 13.83 33.50
CA ALA A 236 -15.66 14.09 32.57
C ALA A 236 -16.15 14.14 31.10
N ILE A 237 -17.15 13.34 30.75
CA ILE A 237 -17.60 13.15 29.37
C ILE A 237 -18.84 14.01 29.04
N GLY A 238 -19.55 14.51 30.07
CA GLY A 238 -20.84 15.20 29.90
C GLY A 238 -20.83 16.29 28.84
N GLU A 239 -19.73 17.02 28.70
CA GLU A 239 -19.56 18.07 27.68
C GLU A 239 -19.54 17.53 26.26
N TYR A 240 -19.04 16.30 26.05
CA TYR A 240 -18.89 15.71 24.71
C TYR A 240 -20.02 14.77 24.32
N LEU A 241 -20.80 14.30 25.27
CA LEU A 241 -21.78 13.24 25.02
C LEU A 241 -22.82 13.66 23.97
N VAL A 242 -23.30 14.90 24.04
CA VAL A 242 -24.27 15.44 23.09
C VAL A 242 -23.67 15.54 21.68
N GLU A 243 -22.43 16.00 21.57
CA GLU A 243 -21.73 16.10 20.31
C GLU A 243 -21.42 14.69 19.73
N ALA A 244 -20.99 13.75 20.57
CA ALA A 244 -20.74 12.37 20.19
C ALA A 244 -22.04 11.68 19.70
N GLN A 245 -23.16 11.86 20.40
CA GLN A 245 -24.46 11.31 20.00
C GLN A 245 -24.93 11.86 18.66
N SER A 246 -24.78 13.17 18.43
CA SER A 246 -25.15 13.78 17.15
C SER A 246 -24.27 13.28 16.00
N SER A 247 -22.97 13.19 16.21
CA SER A 247 -22.00 12.67 15.23
C SER A 247 -22.23 11.19 14.93
N TRP A 248 -22.54 10.40 15.97
CA TRP A 248 -22.87 8.98 15.79
C TRP A 248 -24.12 8.76 14.98
N LYS A 249 -25.15 9.57 15.20
CA LYS A 249 -26.39 9.49 14.46
C LYS A 249 -26.16 9.69 12.96
N VAL A 250 -25.37 10.69 12.57
CA VAL A 250 -25.01 10.94 11.16
C VAL A 250 -24.23 9.75 10.57
N MET A 251 -23.32 9.17 11.34
CA MET A 251 -22.56 8.01 10.91
C MET A 251 -23.43 6.76 10.78
N SER A 252 -24.29 6.48 11.77
CA SER A 252 -25.17 5.31 11.76
C SER A 252 -26.15 5.32 10.61
N ASP A 253 -26.68 6.50 10.25
CA ASP A 253 -27.57 6.68 9.11
C ASP A 253 -26.85 6.38 7.78
N ASN A 254 -25.55 6.72 7.69
CA ASN A 254 -24.76 6.46 6.48
C ASN A 254 -24.32 4.99 6.33
N TYR A 255 -24.04 4.29 7.43
CA TYR A 255 -23.44 2.95 7.40
C TYR A 255 -24.39 1.84 7.88
N GLN A 256 -25.66 2.14 8.19
CA GLN A 256 -26.65 1.19 8.75
C GLN A 256 -26.06 0.39 9.93
N SER A 257 -25.28 1.05 10.76
CA SER A 257 -24.58 0.43 11.89
C SER A 257 -25.50 0.34 13.11
N ALA A 258 -25.25 -0.65 13.97
CA ALA A 258 -25.92 -0.76 15.26
C ALA A 258 -25.70 0.53 16.08
N ASN A 259 -26.67 0.86 16.94
CA ASN A 259 -26.57 2.01 17.83
C ASN A 259 -25.97 1.59 19.19
N PRO A 260 -24.64 1.64 19.38
CA PRO A 260 -24.04 1.30 20.65
C PRO A 260 -24.33 2.38 21.69
N SER A 261 -24.32 1.99 22.96
CA SER A 261 -24.35 2.98 24.03
C SER A 261 -23.08 3.83 24.00
N LEU A 262 -23.26 5.15 23.98
CA LEU A 262 -22.16 6.13 24.11
C LEU A 262 -21.96 6.57 25.55
N GLU A 263 -22.86 6.13 26.45
CA GLU A 263 -22.75 6.42 27.87
C GLU A 263 -21.60 5.63 28.51
N PRO A 264 -20.93 6.22 29.50
CA PRO A 264 -19.89 5.51 30.25
C PRO A 264 -20.44 4.26 30.93
N THR A 265 -19.66 3.21 30.92
CA THR A 265 -19.98 1.95 31.61
C THR A 265 -18.87 1.53 32.52
N VAL A 266 -19.22 0.84 33.61
CA VAL A 266 -18.24 0.31 34.57
C VAL A 266 -18.49 -1.19 34.72
N ALA A 267 -17.54 -1.98 34.27
CA ALA A 267 -17.50 -3.42 34.43
C ALA A 267 -16.57 -3.79 35.60
N LEU A 268 -16.91 -4.87 36.31
CA LEU A 268 -16.10 -5.41 37.40
C LEU A 268 -15.62 -6.82 37.04
N VAL A 269 -14.33 -7.02 37.23
CA VAL A 269 -13.69 -8.34 37.21
C VAL A 269 -13.02 -8.56 38.56
N VAL A 270 -13.21 -9.74 39.14
CA VAL A 270 -12.58 -10.13 40.40
C VAL A 270 -11.35 -10.98 40.07
N ASN A 271 -10.18 -10.44 40.38
CA ASN A 271 -8.90 -11.13 40.22
C ASN A 271 -8.40 -11.65 41.58
N ALA A 272 -7.36 -12.47 41.59
CA ALA A 272 -6.76 -13.01 42.79
C ALA A 272 -6.28 -11.88 43.72
N GLY A 273 -7.11 -11.48 44.71
CA GLY A 273 -6.79 -10.47 45.72
C GLY A 273 -7.12 -9.02 45.34
N SER A 274 -7.74 -8.75 44.19
CA SER A 274 -8.12 -7.41 43.76
C SER A 274 -9.45 -7.36 43.02
N LEU A 275 -10.10 -6.21 43.12
CA LEU A 275 -11.25 -5.83 42.31
C LEU A 275 -10.75 -4.96 41.16
N GLU A 276 -10.86 -5.43 39.93
CA GLU A 276 -10.50 -4.68 38.72
C GLU A 276 -11.76 -4.08 38.11
N PHE A 277 -11.82 -2.77 38.06
CA PHE A 277 -12.89 -2.04 37.42
C PHE A 277 -12.39 -1.49 36.08
N THR A 278 -13.09 -1.85 35.00
CA THR A 278 -12.89 -1.27 33.68
C THR A 278 -13.94 -0.21 33.43
N VAL A 279 -13.49 1.03 33.29
CA VAL A 279 -14.36 2.16 32.92
C VAL A 279 -14.20 2.41 31.43
N SER A 280 -15.24 2.09 30.67
CA SER A 280 -15.28 2.34 29.22
C SER A 280 -16.06 3.58 28.91
N TYR A 281 -15.55 4.42 28.03
CA TYR A 281 -16.13 5.73 27.69
C TYR A 281 -15.76 6.15 26.27
N VAL A 282 -16.46 7.15 25.74
CA VAL A 282 -16.21 7.75 24.43
C VAL A 282 -15.45 9.05 24.58
N VAL A 283 -14.42 9.26 23.75
CA VAL A 283 -13.57 10.46 23.82
C VAL A 283 -13.11 10.88 22.43
N ASP A 284 -12.92 12.18 22.22
CA ASP A 284 -12.27 12.69 21.01
C ASP A 284 -10.85 12.12 20.91
N TYR A 285 -10.52 11.55 19.72
CA TYR A 285 -9.23 10.89 19.49
C TYR A 285 -8.02 11.78 19.79
N THR A 286 -8.17 13.12 19.71
CA THR A 286 -7.10 14.07 20.02
C THR A 286 -6.96 14.34 21.51
N LYS A 287 -7.98 14.05 22.31
CA LYS A 287 -8.05 14.38 23.75
C LYS A 287 -7.91 13.18 24.67
N ARG A 288 -7.63 11.96 24.14
CA ARG A 288 -7.54 10.72 24.94
C ARG A 288 -6.62 10.84 26.15
N THR A 289 -5.43 11.36 25.95
CA THR A 289 -4.43 11.51 27.04
C THR A 289 -4.90 12.50 28.10
N ALA A 290 -5.44 13.64 27.69
CA ALA A 290 -5.94 14.65 28.65
C ALA A 290 -7.14 14.12 29.43
N MET A 291 -8.03 13.37 28.78
CA MET A 291 -9.19 12.75 29.43
C MET A 291 -8.76 11.72 30.47
N LYS A 292 -7.79 10.86 30.14
CA LYS A 292 -7.23 9.90 31.12
C LYS A 292 -6.66 10.60 32.35
N ASP A 293 -5.90 11.65 32.14
CA ASP A 293 -5.33 12.44 33.22
C ASP A 293 -6.41 13.06 34.13
N GLN A 294 -7.45 13.66 33.53
CA GLN A 294 -8.60 14.19 34.28
C GLN A 294 -9.32 13.11 35.07
N LEU A 295 -9.61 11.96 34.46
CA LEU A 295 -10.28 10.85 35.12
C LEU A 295 -9.45 10.32 36.30
N PHE A 296 -8.18 10.03 36.08
CA PHE A 296 -7.32 9.55 37.16
C PHE A 296 -7.18 10.58 38.28
N THR A 297 -7.04 11.86 37.97
CA THR A 297 -6.95 12.93 39.00
C THR A 297 -8.23 12.99 39.84
N LYS A 298 -9.41 12.89 39.21
CA LYS A 298 -10.69 12.83 39.95
C LYS A 298 -10.78 11.57 40.81
N ILE A 299 -10.47 10.41 40.23
CA ILE A 299 -10.55 9.12 40.93
C ILE A 299 -9.64 9.12 42.15
N VAL A 300 -8.39 9.59 42.04
CA VAL A 300 -7.45 9.66 43.12
C VAL A 300 -8.00 10.55 44.25
N LYS A 301 -8.58 11.71 43.90
CA LYS A 301 -9.19 12.61 44.87
C LYS A 301 -10.39 12.00 45.60
N GLU A 302 -11.28 11.31 44.85
CA GLU A 302 -12.45 10.67 45.45
C GLU A 302 -12.08 9.47 46.32
N VAL A 303 -11.07 8.70 45.94
CA VAL A 303 -10.55 7.61 46.77
C VAL A 303 -9.95 8.14 48.07
N ALA A 304 -9.18 9.25 48.03
CA ALA A 304 -8.63 9.88 49.21
C ALA A 304 -9.74 10.36 50.17
N ASN A 305 -10.89 10.79 49.64
CA ASN A 305 -12.04 11.27 50.41
C ASN A 305 -13.01 10.15 50.88
N SER A 306 -12.68 8.88 50.63
CA SER A 306 -13.56 7.74 50.91
C SER A 306 -13.48 7.21 52.36
N ASP A 307 -12.74 7.87 53.22
CA ASP A 307 -12.54 7.48 54.64
C ASP A 307 -12.04 6.03 54.78
N GLY A 308 -11.17 5.59 53.87
CA GLY A 308 -10.60 4.22 53.89
C GLY A 308 -11.53 3.14 53.36
N ARG A 309 -12.73 3.49 52.86
CA ARG A 309 -13.65 2.52 52.26
C ARG A 309 -13.17 2.01 50.89
N LEU A 310 -12.36 2.80 50.20
CA LEU A 310 -11.71 2.44 48.95
C LEU A 310 -10.19 2.46 49.14
N GLU A 311 -9.55 1.33 48.90
CA GLU A 311 -8.10 1.20 49.02
C GLU A 311 -7.52 0.68 47.70
N TRP A 312 -6.45 1.31 47.24
CA TRP A 312 -5.75 0.83 46.03
C TRP A 312 -5.16 -0.57 46.23
N ALA A 313 -5.30 -1.42 45.26
CA ALA A 313 -4.52 -2.65 45.22
C ALA A 313 -3.03 -2.28 45.05
N SER A 314 -2.15 -3.07 45.65
CA SER A 314 -0.71 -2.77 45.64
C SER A 314 -0.03 -2.95 44.29
N SER A 315 -0.77 -3.44 43.28
CA SER A 315 -0.32 -3.50 41.87
C SER A 315 -0.80 -2.28 41.12
N ALA A 316 0.13 -1.52 40.59
CA ALA A 316 -0.11 -0.28 39.87
C ALA A 316 -1.18 -0.40 38.76
N VAL A 317 -1.86 0.70 38.51
CA VAL A 317 -2.69 0.94 37.33
C VAL A 317 -1.86 0.61 36.08
N ILE A 318 -2.18 -0.46 35.39
CA ILE A 318 -1.54 -0.81 34.12
C ILE A 318 -2.36 -0.15 32.99
N PRO A 319 -1.85 0.86 32.31
CA PRO A 319 -2.50 1.33 31.11
C PRO A 319 -2.34 0.24 30.03
N MET A 320 -3.41 -0.47 29.72
CA MET A 320 -3.40 -1.40 28.58
C MET A 320 -3.27 -0.62 27.27
N SER A 321 -2.26 -0.97 26.49
CA SER A 321 -2.16 -0.58 25.08
C SER A 321 -3.32 -1.19 24.30
N PRO A 322 -3.85 -0.52 23.28
CA PRO A 322 -4.96 -1.05 22.49
C PRO A 322 -4.60 -2.42 21.87
N PRO A 323 -5.55 -3.35 21.75
CA PRO A 323 -5.32 -4.63 21.10
C PRO A 323 -5.11 -4.40 19.62
N GLY A 324 -3.87 -4.45 19.15
CA GLY A 324 -3.59 -4.28 17.72
C GLY A 324 -2.13 -4.11 17.32
N GLY A 325 -1.18 -4.44 18.17
CA GLY A 325 0.24 -4.49 17.79
C GLY A 325 0.79 -5.89 18.04
N ALA A 326 0.84 -6.72 17.02
CA ALA A 326 1.50 -8.01 17.08
C ALA A 326 2.99 -7.82 17.42
N GLY A 327 3.40 -8.36 18.58
CA GLY A 327 4.69 -8.97 18.78
C GLY A 327 5.93 -8.09 18.74
N HIS A 328 6.22 -7.40 19.86
CA HIS A 328 7.59 -7.35 20.37
C HIS A 328 7.53 -7.73 21.85
N GLU A 329 7.76 -8.99 22.14
CA GLU A 329 8.10 -9.44 23.48
C GLU A 329 9.34 -8.65 23.95
N SER A 330 9.10 -7.65 24.77
CA SER A 330 10.15 -7.06 25.58
C SER A 330 10.54 -8.10 26.63
N LYS A 331 11.60 -8.84 26.33
CA LYS A 331 12.26 -9.77 27.24
C LYS A 331 12.68 -8.96 28.48
N ALA A 332 11.88 -9.04 29.53
CA ALA A 332 12.22 -8.48 30.82
C ALA A 332 13.55 -9.12 31.29
N LEU A 333 14.58 -8.31 31.35
CA LEU A 333 15.85 -8.64 31.99
C LEU A 333 15.57 -8.78 33.48
N LEU A 334 15.44 -10.00 33.96
CA LEU A 334 15.55 -10.33 35.36
C LEU A 334 17.00 -10.01 35.81
N PRO A 335 17.22 -9.34 36.93
CA PRO A 335 18.56 -9.14 37.44
C PRO A 335 19.14 -10.49 37.90
N SER A 336 20.24 -10.91 37.29
CA SER A 336 21.01 -12.06 37.74
C SER A 336 21.52 -11.83 39.12
N SER A 337 21.07 -12.61 40.09
CA SER A 337 21.64 -12.72 41.42
C SER A 337 23.07 -13.22 41.30
N SER A 338 24.02 -12.34 41.67
CA SER A 338 25.41 -12.69 41.87
C SER A 338 25.56 -13.54 43.12
N THR A 339 25.78 -14.82 42.96
CA THR A 339 26.38 -15.66 44.03
C THR A 339 27.87 -15.57 43.94
N ARG A 340 28.49 -14.92 44.96
CA ARG A 340 29.89 -15.04 45.29
C ARG A 340 30.24 -16.48 45.60
N GLY A 341 31.23 -17.01 44.95
CA GLY A 341 31.95 -18.22 45.33
C GLY A 341 33.44 -17.92 45.24
N ALA A 342 34.04 -17.82 46.37
CA ALA A 342 35.48 -17.69 46.55
C ALA A 342 36.21 -19.02 46.25
N GLY A 343 37.45 -18.92 45.82
CA GLY A 343 38.38 -20.00 46.10
C GLY A 343 39.41 -20.32 45.01
N HIS A 344 40.62 -19.90 45.28
CA HIS A 344 41.92 -20.59 45.15
C HIS A 344 42.58 -20.69 43.78
N ALA A 345 43.58 -19.94 43.59
CA ALA A 345 45.05 -20.17 43.67
C ALA A 345 45.60 -21.29 42.78
N ALA A 346 46.67 -20.89 42.12
CA ALA A 346 47.92 -21.57 41.82
C ALA A 346 48.12 -22.17 40.43
N ASP A 347 49.07 -21.58 39.80
CA ASP A 347 50.35 -22.10 39.24
C ASP A 347 50.42 -22.62 37.81
N SER A 348 51.39 -21.97 37.19
CA SER A 348 52.43 -22.50 36.30
C SER A 348 52.04 -23.07 34.93
N HIS A 349 52.31 -22.43 33.92
CA HIS A 349 53.46 -22.48 32.97
C HIS A 349 53.17 -21.59 31.79
#